data_6b6be4b8b99f20eabca66036936fb917
#
_entry.id   6b6be4b8b99f20eabca66036936fb917
#
_cell.length_a   1.000
_cell.length_b   1.000
_cell.length_c   1.000
_cell.angle_alpha   90.00
_cell.angle_beta   90.00
_cell.angle_gamma   90.00
#
_symmetry.space_group_name_H-M   'P 1'
#
loop_
_entity.id
_entity.type
_entity.pdbx_description
1 polymer ?
#
loop_
_entity_poly.entity_id
_entity_poly.type
_entity_poly.pdbx_seq_one_letter_code
_entity_poly.pdbx_strand_id
1 'polypeptide(L)'
;MALNTLGAWLGAGCAWALERTGEVDRWDRVRARWFSPDSRSVLVLLLLWPVALLFPAAVPMGLGQVFERLESAAADALVNSPFLEWLPVRAVELQPLVPLAELLCVALGALIPCLLGYCVIRAMRQRAMFAMAAVAIGLGASALSAALSYGPEHAWAWLDAPVRAGVGLAVLVAVLLLGSPRRVAAVLALLALVIHLSALNQAPAGPYFAQTLQIWEQGRFIKFYGLVQWLGWLWPYAALGCLVARLSATGNAEGVEK
;
A
#
# COMPACT_ATOMS: atom_id res chain seq x y z
N MET A 1 -8.51 -25.46 -17.17
CA MET A 1 -8.06 -24.90 -18.45
C MET A 1 -9.10 -23.95 -19.07
N ALA A 2 -10.37 -24.32 -19.20
CA ALA A 2 -11.40 -23.46 -19.84
C ALA A 2 -11.54 -22.05 -19.25
N LEU A 3 -11.51 -21.90 -17.92
CA LEU A 3 -11.61 -20.59 -17.23
C LEU A 3 -10.41 -19.65 -17.53
N ASN A 4 -9.22 -20.21 -17.67
CA ASN A 4 -8.03 -19.41 -18.01
C ASN A 4 -8.09 -18.93 -19.46
N THR A 5 -8.58 -19.77 -20.35
CA THR A 5 -8.79 -19.40 -21.77
C THR A 5 -9.87 -18.32 -21.90
N LEU A 6 -10.96 -18.45 -21.15
CA LEU A 6 -12.04 -17.45 -21.11
C LEU A 6 -11.54 -16.09 -20.56
N GLY A 7 -10.73 -16.10 -19.50
CA GLY A 7 -10.10 -14.91 -18.96
C GLY A 7 -9.16 -14.23 -19.95
N ALA A 8 -8.38 -15.00 -20.70
CA ALA A 8 -7.49 -14.48 -21.75
C ALA A 8 -8.29 -13.83 -22.90
N TRP A 9 -9.37 -14.45 -23.36
CA TRP A 9 -10.25 -13.89 -24.38
C TRP A 9 -10.97 -12.62 -23.94
N LEU A 10 -11.47 -12.60 -22.69
CA LEU A 10 -12.06 -11.39 -22.10
C LEU A 10 -11.04 -10.26 -21.98
N GLY A 11 -9.83 -10.56 -21.52
CA GLY A 11 -8.75 -9.58 -21.45
C GLY A 11 -8.36 -9.00 -22.82
N ALA A 12 -8.23 -9.88 -23.84
CA ALA A 12 -7.95 -9.45 -25.20
C ALA A 12 -9.11 -8.63 -25.81
N GLY A 13 -10.36 -9.02 -25.55
CA GLY A 13 -11.55 -8.28 -25.97
C GLY A 13 -11.64 -6.89 -25.32
N CYS A 14 -11.36 -6.78 -24.01
CA CYS A 14 -11.29 -5.51 -23.31
C CYS A 14 -10.16 -4.60 -23.86
N ALA A 15 -8.97 -5.15 -24.08
CA ALA A 15 -7.85 -4.41 -24.67
C ALA A 15 -8.19 -3.85 -26.05
N TRP A 16 -8.76 -4.70 -26.91
CA TRP A 16 -9.21 -4.32 -28.25
C TRP A 16 -10.31 -3.25 -28.21
N ALA A 17 -11.29 -3.37 -27.29
CA ALA A 17 -12.35 -2.37 -27.12
C ALA A 17 -11.78 -1.02 -26.66
N LEU A 18 -10.87 -1.01 -25.68
CA LEU A 18 -10.20 0.19 -25.19
C LEU A 18 -9.39 0.89 -26.29
N GLU A 19 -8.71 0.11 -27.14
CA GLU A 19 -7.93 0.64 -28.26
C GLU A 19 -8.85 1.25 -29.32
N ARG A 20 -9.97 0.57 -29.65
CA ARG A 20 -10.94 1.03 -30.64
C ARG A 20 -11.77 2.24 -30.23
N THR A 21 -12.03 2.40 -28.93
CA THR A 21 -12.77 3.55 -28.38
C THR A 21 -11.92 4.82 -28.22
N GLY A 22 -10.60 4.74 -28.49
CA GLY A 22 -9.67 5.86 -28.32
C GLY A 22 -9.42 6.25 -26.84
N GLU A 23 -9.82 5.38 -25.90
CA GLU A 23 -9.60 5.62 -24.48
C GLU A 23 -8.11 5.59 -24.12
N VAL A 24 -7.29 4.86 -24.86
CA VAL A 24 -5.83 4.86 -24.70
C VAL A 24 -5.25 6.24 -25.02
N ASP A 25 -5.67 6.85 -26.15
CA ASP A 25 -5.22 8.19 -26.53
C ASP A 25 -5.75 9.26 -25.56
N ARG A 26 -6.96 9.07 -25.04
CA ARG A 26 -7.53 9.93 -24.01
C ARG A 26 -6.73 9.84 -22.71
N TRP A 27 -6.38 8.64 -22.29
CA TRP A 27 -5.53 8.39 -21.14
C TRP A 27 -4.14 9.02 -21.31
N ASP A 28 -3.50 8.85 -22.46
CA ASP A 28 -2.19 9.44 -22.73
C ASP A 28 -2.23 10.97 -22.68
N ARG A 29 -3.29 11.60 -23.19
CA ARG A 29 -3.50 13.05 -23.07
C ARG A 29 -3.68 13.48 -21.61
N VAL A 30 -4.48 12.78 -20.82
CA VAL A 30 -4.68 13.06 -19.39
C VAL A 30 -3.35 12.88 -18.65
N ARG A 31 -2.66 11.76 -18.92
CA ARG A 31 -1.38 11.46 -18.30
C ARG A 31 -0.33 12.55 -18.61
N ALA A 32 -0.20 12.96 -19.85
CA ALA A 32 0.74 14.01 -20.25
C ALA A 32 0.43 15.37 -19.59
N ARG A 33 -0.86 15.64 -19.32
CA ARG A 33 -1.33 16.89 -18.71
C ARG A 33 -1.15 16.94 -17.19
N TRP A 34 -1.29 15.78 -16.52
CA TRP A 34 -1.32 15.69 -15.06
C TRP A 34 0.01 15.26 -14.45
N PHE A 35 0.74 14.39 -15.13
CA PHE A 35 1.89 13.69 -14.56
C PHE A 35 3.20 14.04 -15.26
N SER A 36 4.31 13.80 -14.56
CA SER A 36 5.64 13.89 -15.15
C SER A 36 5.91 12.71 -16.10
N PRO A 37 6.83 12.85 -17.08
CA PRO A 37 7.18 11.77 -18.01
C PRO A 37 7.56 10.47 -17.30
N ASP A 38 8.30 10.57 -16.19
CA ASP A 38 8.82 9.44 -15.41
C ASP A 38 7.83 8.92 -14.35
N SER A 39 6.52 9.07 -14.60
CA SER A 39 5.48 8.71 -13.62
C SER A 39 5.07 7.23 -13.63
N ARG A 40 5.51 6.43 -14.62
CA ARG A 40 4.98 5.08 -14.86
C ARG A 40 5.00 4.19 -13.63
N SER A 41 6.16 4.02 -12.99
CA SER A 41 6.31 3.15 -11.81
C SER A 41 5.44 3.61 -10.64
N VAL A 42 5.39 4.93 -10.39
CA VAL A 42 4.56 5.50 -9.32
C VAL A 42 3.07 5.32 -9.61
N LEU A 43 2.64 5.49 -10.87
CA LEU A 43 1.23 5.28 -11.25
C LEU A 43 0.81 3.82 -11.09
N VAL A 44 1.68 2.86 -11.44
CA VAL A 44 1.41 1.44 -11.20
C VAL A 44 1.28 1.16 -9.70
N LEU A 45 2.17 1.70 -8.87
CA LEU A 45 2.08 1.54 -7.42
C LEU A 45 0.79 2.15 -6.86
N LEU A 46 0.41 3.34 -7.32
CA LEU A 46 -0.83 3.99 -6.89
C LEU A 46 -2.08 3.23 -7.33
N LEU A 47 -2.07 2.59 -8.49
CA LEU A 47 -3.16 1.73 -8.96
C LEU A 47 -3.25 0.44 -8.15
N LEU A 48 -2.12 -0.14 -7.77
CA LEU A 48 -2.06 -1.38 -6.99
C LEU A 48 -2.38 -1.16 -5.50
N TRP A 49 -2.22 0.07 -4.99
CA TRP A 49 -2.43 0.37 -3.57
C TRP A 49 -3.84 0.02 -3.06
N PRO A 50 -4.95 0.45 -3.70
CA PRO A 50 -6.28 0.07 -3.23
C PRO A 50 -6.54 -1.43 -3.32
N VAL A 51 -5.93 -2.12 -4.28
CA VAL A 51 -6.01 -3.58 -4.39
C VAL A 51 -5.26 -4.24 -3.23
N ALA A 52 -4.10 -3.71 -2.86
CA ALA A 52 -3.34 -4.17 -1.70
C ALA A 52 -4.12 -4.00 -0.38
N LEU A 53 -4.91 -2.93 -0.25
CA LEU A 53 -5.77 -2.68 0.91
C LEU A 53 -6.95 -3.66 1.04
N LEU A 54 -7.29 -4.41 0.00
CA LEU A 54 -8.29 -5.47 0.11
C LEU A 54 -7.80 -6.64 0.98
N PHE A 55 -6.48 -6.77 1.16
CA PHE A 55 -5.93 -7.69 2.14
C PHE A 55 -6.19 -7.17 3.55
N PRO A 56 -6.87 -7.94 4.42
CA PRO A 56 -7.17 -7.51 5.77
C PRO A 56 -5.87 -7.43 6.59
N ALA A 57 -5.44 -6.21 6.85
CA ALA A 57 -4.28 -5.94 7.68
C ALA A 57 -4.65 -5.86 9.16
N ALA A 58 -3.69 -6.12 10.05
CA ALA A 58 -3.88 -6.02 11.50
C ALA A 58 -4.17 -4.58 11.96
N VAL A 59 -3.70 -3.59 11.20
CA VAL A 59 -3.99 -2.17 11.41
C VAL A 59 -4.60 -1.61 10.12
N PRO A 60 -5.68 -0.83 10.18
CA PRO A 60 -6.25 -0.20 8.99
C PRO A 60 -5.20 0.56 8.18
N MET A 61 -5.17 0.37 6.86
CA MET A 61 -4.16 0.91 5.95
C MET A 61 -2.71 0.45 6.22
N GLY A 62 -2.51 -0.54 7.10
CA GLY A 62 -1.21 -1.09 7.49
C GLY A 62 -0.72 -2.14 6.51
N LEU A 63 -0.03 -1.72 5.44
CA LEU A 63 0.59 -2.62 4.46
C LEU A 63 2.04 -2.91 4.81
N GLY A 64 2.51 -4.14 4.55
CA GLY A 64 3.93 -4.48 4.68
C GLY A 64 4.33 -5.22 5.96
N GLN A 65 3.37 -5.78 6.69
CA GLN A 65 3.66 -6.59 7.88
C GLN A 65 4.12 -8.00 7.47
N VAL A 66 5.43 -8.20 7.39
CA VAL A 66 6.00 -9.46 6.89
C VAL A 66 7.01 -10.11 7.84
N PHE A 67 7.59 -9.36 8.79
CA PHE A 67 8.74 -9.86 9.57
C PHE A 67 8.40 -11.07 10.44
N GLU A 68 7.29 -11.06 11.15
CA GLU A 68 6.90 -12.20 11.98
C GLU A 68 6.73 -13.48 11.14
N ARG A 69 6.19 -13.37 9.92
CA ARG A 69 6.04 -14.49 9.01
C ARG A 69 7.38 -14.98 8.44
N LEU A 70 8.29 -14.05 8.16
CA LEU A 70 9.64 -14.41 7.72
C LEU A 70 10.41 -15.11 8.84
N GLU A 71 10.29 -14.62 10.07
CA GLU A 71 10.86 -15.25 11.25
C GLU A 71 10.30 -16.68 11.46
N SER A 72 8.98 -16.81 11.41
CA SER A 72 8.31 -18.12 11.52
C SER A 72 8.74 -19.08 10.41
N ALA A 73 8.69 -18.65 9.16
CA ALA A 73 9.10 -19.46 8.02
C ALA A 73 10.59 -19.86 8.07
N ALA A 74 11.45 -18.94 8.53
CA ALA A 74 12.86 -19.23 8.72
C ALA A 74 13.08 -20.23 9.88
N ALA A 75 12.35 -20.08 10.98
CA ALA A 75 12.41 -21.03 12.09
C ALA A 75 11.96 -22.43 11.66
N ASP A 76 10.86 -22.54 10.93
CA ASP A 76 10.36 -23.82 10.40
C ASP A 76 11.37 -24.45 9.43
N ALA A 77 11.99 -23.67 8.56
CA ALA A 77 13.00 -24.16 7.61
C ALA A 77 14.30 -24.63 8.30
N LEU A 78 14.63 -24.01 9.42
CA LEU A 78 15.88 -24.28 10.15
C LEU A 78 15.72 -25.24 11.34
N VAL A 79 14.50 -25.73 11.62
CA VAL A 79 14.18 -26.56 12.79
C VAL A 79 15.08 -27.78 12.96
N ASN A 80 15.57 -28.36 11.86
CA ASN A 80 16.45 -29.51 11.84
C ASN A 80 17.91 -29.16 11.54
N SER A 81 18.31 -27.90 11.68
CA SER A 81 19.66 -27.42 11.37
C SER A 81 20.31 -26.75 12.57
N PRO A 82 21.66 -26.74 12.69
CA PRO A 82 22.36 -26.03 13.74
C PRO A 82 22.23 -24.47 13.60
N PHE A 83 21.71 -23.99 12.47
CA PHE A 83 21.54 -22.56 12.22
C PHE A 83 20.31 -21.96 12.91
N LEU A 84 19.44 -22.78 13.52
CA LEU A 84 18.29 -22.30 14.29
C LEU A 84 18.72 -21.38 15.46
N GLU A 85 19.87 -21.69 16.09
CA GLU A 85 20.43 -20.88 17.19
C GLU A 85 20.90 -19.49 16.76
N TRP A 86 21.11 -19.28 15.46
CA TRP A 86 21.54 -17.98 14.89
C TRP A 86 20.34 -17.07 14.57
N LEU A 87 19.12 -17.62 14.57
CA LEU A 87 17.94 -16.79 14.40
C LEU A 87 17.77 -15.89 15.62
N PRO A 88 17.60 -14.57 15.42
CA PRO A 88 17.28 -13.69 16.53
C PRO A 88 15.88 -14.03 17.05
N VAL A 89 15.83 -14.82 18.12
CA VAL A 89 14.57 -15.10 18.82
C VAL A 89 14.14 -13.83 19.54
N ARG A 90 12.96 -13.35 19.22
CA ARG A 90 12.38 -12.24 19.98
C ARG A 90 12.15 -12.67 21.42
N ALA A 91 12.81 -11.99 22.34
CA ALA A 91 12.70 -12.26 23.78
C ALA A 91 11.37 -11.74 24.38
N VAL A 92 10.61 -10.94 23.64
CA VAL A 92 9.38 -10.30 24.11
C VAL A 92 8.24 -10.60 23.16
N GLU A 93 7.12 -11.05 23.68
CA GLU A 93 5.87 -11.18 22.92
C GLU A 93 5.44 -9.79 22.43
N LEU A 94 5.11 -9.73 21.14
CA LEU A 94 4.58 -8.51 20.54
C LEU A 94 3.24 -8.17 21.19
N GLN A 95 3.09 -6.93 21.64
CA GLN A 95 1.85 -6.43 22.22
C GLN A 95 1.07 -5.60 21.21
N PRO A 96 -0.28 -5.55 21.32
CA PRO A 96 -1.10 -4.67 20.50
C PRO A 96 -0.55 -3.23 20.52
N LEU A 97 -0.61 -2.56 19.39
CA LEU A 97 -0.15 -1.17 19.30
C LEU A 97 -0.93 -0.30 20.29
N VAL A 98 -0.19 0.54 20.99
CA VAL A 98 -0.83 1.60 21.78
C VAL A 98 -1.59 2.57 20.84
N PRO A 99 -2.69 3.20 21.30
CA PRO A 99 -3.55 4.01 20.43
C PRO A 99 -2.82 5.11 19.63
N LEU A 100 -1.73 5.66 20.19
CA LEU A 100 -0.91 6.64 19.47
C LEU A 100 -0.10 6.02 18.34
N ALA A 101 0.43 4.83 18.51
CA ALA A 101 1.16 4.12 17.46
C ALA A 101 0.22 3.66 16.35
N GLU A 102 -0.97 3.21 16.68
CA GLU A 102 -2.03 2.88 15.73
C GLU A 102 -2.44 4.10 14.91
N LEU A 103 -2.74 5.23 15.57
CA LEU A 103 -3.02 6.51 14.92
C LEU A 103 -1.91 6.88 13.93
N LEU A 104 -0.65 6.76 14.35
CA LEU A 104 0.51 7.08 13.51
C LEU A 104 0.61 6.13 12.30
N CYS A 105 0.41 4.83 12.50
CA CYS A 105 0.40 3.85 11.40
C CYS A 105 -0.69 4.17 10.38
N VAL A 106 -1.90 4.47 10.82
CA VAL A 106 -3.03 4.85 9.94
C VAL A 106 -2.72 6.15 9.21
N ALA A 107 -2.23 7.16 9.94
CA ALA A 107 -1.89 8.45 9.36
C ALA A 107 -0.84 8.31 8.25
N LEU A 108 0.23 7.56 8.51
CA LEU A 108 1.28 7.33 7.52
C LEU A 108 0.79 6.46 6.36
N GLY A 109 0.01 5.39 6.64
CA GLY A 109 -0.56 4.52 5.62
C GLY A 109 -1.45 5.26 4.61
N ALA A 110 -2.22 6.25 5.08
CA ALA A 110 -3.05 7.12 4.23
C ALA A 110 -2.24 8.23 3.54
N LEU A 111 -1.19 8.76 4.20
CA LEU A 111 -0.36 9.85 3.68
C LEU A 111 0.60 9.39 2.58
N ILE A 112 1.17 8.20 2.68
CA ILE A 112 2.15 7.66 1.73
C ILE A 112 1.65 7.74 0.27
N PRO A 113 0.46 7.24 -0.11
CA PRO A 113 -0.02 7.35 -1.48
C PRO A 113 -0.24 8.81 -1.93
N CYS A 114 -0.62 9.71 -1.02
CA CYS A 114 -0.72 11.13 -1.32
C CYS A 114 0.65 11.72 -1.70
N LEU A 115 1.68 11.42 -0.91
CA LEU A 115 3.06 11.87 -1.17
C LEU A 115 3.63 11.27 -2.46
N LEU A 116 3.38 9.98 -2.73
CA LEU A 116 3.73 9.34 -4.00
C LEU A 116 3.10 10.08 -5.19
N GLY A 117 1.82 10.45 -5.08
CA GLY A 117 1.14 11.28 -6.07
C GLY A 117 1.82 12.65 -6.24
N TYR A 118 2.22 13.30 -5.15
CA TYR A 118 2.88 14.60 -5.20
C TYR A 118 4.27 14.56 -5.86
N CYS A 119 4.93 13.39 -5.84
CA CYS A 119 6.19 13.21 -6.58
C CYS A 119 6.01 13.32 -8.10
N VAL A 120 4.84 13.04 -8.64
CA VAL A 120 4.58 12.96 -10.08
C VAL A 120 3.57 13.97 -10.60
N ILE A 121 2.67 14.49 -9.76
CA ILE A 121 1.67 15.49 -10.13
C ILE A 121 2.29 16.90 -10.12
N ARG A 122 1.95 17.70 -11.13
CA ARG A 122 2.55 19.02 -11.33
C ARG A 122 1.82 20.12 -10.58
N ALA A 123 0.51 20.22 -10.77
CA ALA A 123 -0.29 21.35 -10.30
C ALA A 123 -0.85 21.09 -8.90
N MET A 124 -0.83 22.13 -8.05
CA MET A 124 -1.34 22.05 -6.67
C MET A 124 -2.83 21.66 -6.61
N ARG A 125 -3.66 22.19 -7.51
CA ARG A 125 -5.09 21.84 -7.60
C ARG A 125 -5.27 20.34 -7.90
N GLN A 126 -4.45 19.78 -8.80
CA GLN A 126 -4.49 18.35 -9.16
C GLN A 126 -4.03 17.48 -7.99
N ARG A 127 -3.03 17.94 -7.22
CA ARG A 127 -2.60 17.25 -5.98
C ARG A 127 -3.71 17.20 -4.95
N ALA A 128 -4.45 18.32 -4.76
CA ALA A 128 -5.58 18.34 -3.83
C ALA A 128 -6.69 17.38 -4.26
N MET A 129 -7.08 17.39 -5.54
CA MET A 129 -8.07 16.47 -6.09
C MET A 129 -7.60 15.00 -5.94
N PHE A 130 -6.33 14.74 -6.22
CA PHE A 130 -5.74 13.42 -6.09
C PHE A 130 -5.72 12.94 -4.62
N ALA A 131 -5.32 13.79 -3.67
CA ALA A 131 -5.30 13.45 -2.25
C ALA A 131 -6.70 13.12 -1.73
N MET A 132 -7.71 13.92 -2.08
CA MET A 132 -9.11 13.62 -1.73
C MET A 132 -9.55 12.27 -2.32
N ALA A 133 -9.26 12.03 -3.60
CA ALA A 133 -9.60 10.76 -4.25
C ALA A 133 -8.86 9.59 -3.61
N ALA A 134 -7.56 9.73 -3.31
CA ALA A 134 -6.76 8.68 -2.67
C ALA A 134 -7.32 8.32 -1.28
N VAL A 135 -7.63 9.31 -0.45
CA VAL A 135 -8.22 9.06 0.88
C VAL A 135 -9.58 8.39 0.74
N ALA A 136 -10.45 8.87 -0.15
CA ALA A 136 -11.78 8.27 -0.37
C ALA A 136 -11.67 6.81 -0.88
N ILE A 137 -10.77 6.54 -1.82
CA ILE A 137 -10.50 5.20 -2.35
C ILE A 137 -9.93 4.30 -1.24
N GLY A 138 -9.00 4.82 -0.44
CA GLY A 138 -8.42 4.08 0.68
C GLY A 138 -9.47 3.67 1.72
N LEU A 139 -10.34 4.60 2.12
CA LEU A 139 -11.45 4.33 3.03
C LEU A 139 -12.42 3.31 2.42
N GLY A 140 -12.78 3.48 1.14
CA GLY A 140 -13.66 2.55 0.43
C GLY A 140 -13.06 1.14 0.29
N ALA A 141 -11.78 1.04 -0.04
CA ALA A 141 -11.08 -0.25 -0.14
C ALA A 141 -10.98 -0.95 1.22
N SER A 142 -10.68 -0.22 2.30
CA SER A 142 -10.65 -0.77 3.66
C SER A 142 -12.05 -1.19 4.12
N ALA A 143 -13.09 -0.41 3.82
CA ALA A 143 -14.47 -0.79 4.11
C ALA A 143 -14.92 -2.03 3.32
N LEU A 144 -14.54 -2.13 2.06
CA LEU A 144 -14.79 -3.31 1.24
C LEU A 144 -14.03 -4.54 1.78
N SER A 145 -12.76 -4.38 2.18
CA SER A 145 -11.98 -5.42 2.83
C SER A 145 -12.67 -5.93 4.10
N ALA A 146 -13.13 -5.03 4.96
CA ALA A 146 -13.86 -5.38 6.18
C ALA A 146 -15.19 -6.07 5.88
N ALA A 147 -15.96 -5.56 4.91
CA ALA A 147 -17.23 -6.18 4.50
C ALA A 147 -17.03 -7.59 3.93
N LEU A 148 -15.98 -7.82 3.15
CA LEU A 148 -15.67 -9.14 2.60
C LEU A 148 -15.16 -10.11 3.66
N SER A 149 -14.50 -9.60 4.71
CA SER A 149 -13.91 -10.43 5.78
C SER A 149 -14.90 -10.77 6.89
N TYR A 150 -15.76 -9.82 7.27
CA TYR A 150 -16.60 -9.91 8.47
C TYR A 150 -18.10 -9.76 8.20
N GLY A 151 -18.49 -9.49 6.96
CA GLY A 151 -19.86 -9.20 6.58
C GLY A 151 -20.12 -7.70 6.37
N PRO A 152 -21.11 -7.37 5.53
CA PRO A 152 -21.40 -5.99 5.14
C PRO A 152 -21.81 -5.08 6.32
N GLU A 153 -22.38 -5.65 7.38
CA GLU A 153 -22.74 -4.94 8.62
C GLU A 153 -21.51 -4.42 9.37
N HIS A 154 -20.35 -5.02 9.17
CA HIS A 154 -19.08 -4.64 9.82
C HIS A 154 -18.17 -3.79 8.92
N ALA A 155 -18.66 -3.35 7.76
CA ALA A 155 -17.85 -2.60 6.78
C ALA A 155 -17.13 -1.37 7.38
N TRP A 156 -17.68 -0.74 8.39
CA TRP A 156 -17.15 0.47 9.03
C TRP A 156 -16.75 0.26 10.50
N ALA A 157 -16.82 -0.96 11.02
CA ALA A 157 -16.52 -1.26 12.43
C ALA A 157 -15.07 -0.93 12.82
N TRP A 158 -14.16 -0.94 11.86
CA TRP A 158 -12.74 -0.60 12.04
C TRP A 158 -12.47 0.91 12.19
N LEU A 159 -13.46 1.77 11.90
CA LEU A 159 -13.30 3.24 11.93
C LEU A 159 -13.53 3.80 13.35
N ASP A 160 -12.68 3.42 14.27
CA ASP A 160 -12.69 3.87 15.66
C ASP A 160 -12.04 5.26 15.87
N ALA A 161 -11.86 5.69 17.11
CA ALA A 161 -11.33 7.01 17.43
C ALA A 161 -9.87 7.20 16.98
N PRO A 162 -8.91 6.30 17.26
CA PRO A 162 -7.53 6.39 16.75
C PRO A 162 -7.46 6.43 15.22
N VAL A 163 -8.24 5.59 14.55
CA VAL A 163 -8.26 5.53 13.08
C VAL A 163 -8.80 6.82 12.48
N ARG A 164 -9.91 7.35 12.99
CA ARG A 164 -10.46 8.65 12.53
C ARG A 164 -9.47 9.78 12.72
N ALA A 165 -8.81 9.83 13.88
CA ALA A 165 -7.78 10.83 14.17
C ALA A 165 -6.57 10.67 13.24
N GLY A 166 -6.14 9.43 12.95
CA GLY A 166 -5.07 9.12 12.02
C GLY A 166 -5.37 9.58 10.59
N VAL A 167 -6.56 9.26 10.07
CA VAL A 167 -7.02 9.74 8.75
C VAL A 167 -7.09 11.27 8.72
N GLY A 168 -7.64 11.89 9.77
CA GLY A 168 -7.69 13.36 9.90
C GLY A 168 -6.30 13.99 9.87
N LEU A 169 -5.34 13.41 10.59
CA LEU A 169 -3.95 13.85 10.57
C LEU A 169 -3.32 13.70 9.18
N ALA A 170 -3.56 12.57 8.50
CA ALA A 170 -3.07 12.35 7.14
C ALA A 170 -3.59 13.42 6.18
N VAL A 171 -4.88 13.73 6.23
CA VAL A 171 -5.50 14.77 5.40
C VAL A 171 -4.90 16.14 5.71
N LEU A 172 -4.76 16.48 6.99
CA LEU A 172 -4.15 17.75 7.41
C LEU A 172 -2.73 17.90 6.86
N VAL A 173 -1.89 16.89 7.07
CA VAL A 173 -0.50 16.90 6.59
C VAL A 173 -0.45 16.90 5.06
N ALA A 174 -1.30 16.13 4.38
CA ALA A 174 -1.39 16.15 2.93
C ALA A 174 -1.73 17.54 2.39
N VAL A 175 -2.68 18.25 3.02
CA VAL A 175 -3.04 19.63 2.65
C VAL A 175 -1.87 20.60 2.86
N LEU A 176 -1.19 20.52 4.00
CA LEU A 176 -0.02 21.35 4.29
C LEU A 176 1.13 21.13 3.28
N LEU A 177 1.24 19.92 2.75
CA LEU A 177 2.30 19.54 1.80
C LEU A 177 1.91 19.70 0.33
N LEU A 178 0.72 20.25 0.00
CA LEU A 178 0.29 20.46 -1.39
C LEU A 178 1.29 21.27 -2.23
N GLY A 179 1.91 22.28 -1.63
CA GLY A 179 2.90 23.17 -2.27
C GLY A 179 4.33 22.60 -2.25
N SER A 180 4.57 21.44 -1.65
CA SER A 180 5.92 20.91 -1.50
C SER A 180 6.59 20.60 -2.85
N PRO A 181 7.91 20.87 -3.01
CA PRO A 181 8.69 20.40 -4.15
C PRO A 181 8.62 18.87 -4.27
N ARG A 182 8.67 18.35 -5.50
CA ARG A 182 8.60 16.90 -5.75
C ARG A 182 9.66 16.11 -5.00
N ARG A 183 10.88 16.66 -4.91
CA ARG A 183 12.00 16.03 -4.20
C ARG A 183 11.72 15.93 -2.71
N VAL A 184 11.16 17.00 -2.12
CA VAL A 184 10.73 17.01 -0.72
C VAL A 184 9.62 15.98 -0.47
N ALA A 185 8.62 15.92 -1.36
CA ALA A 185 7.56 14.92 -1.27
C ALA A 185 8.12 13.49 -1.34
N ALA A 186 9.14 13.23 -2.19
CA ALA A 186 9.78 11.92 -2.29
C ALA A 186 10.55 11.54 -1.00
N VAL A 187 11.30 12.48 -0.43
CA VAL A 187 12.04 12.27 0.83
C VAL A 187 11.05 12.03 1.98
N LEU A 188 10.00 12.82 2.07
CA LEU A 188 8.97 12.64 3.09
C LEU A 188 8.21 11.32 2.92
N ALA A 189 7.93 10.89 1.68
CA ALA A 189 7.32 9.60 1.41
C ALA A 189 8.23 8.44 1.84
N LEU A 190 9.55 8.56 1.58
CA LEU A 190 10.53 7.57 2.00
C LEU A 190 10.59 7.48 3.53
N LEU A 191 10.68 8.62 4.21
CA LEU A 191 10.69 8.69 5.67
C LEU A 191 9.39 8.12 6.26
N ALA A 192 8.24 8.49 5.70
CA ALA A 192 6.94 7.98 6.12
C ALA A 192 6.86 6.45 5.96
N LEU A 193 7.37 5.89 4.85
CA LEU A 193 7.44 4.44 4.64
C LEU A 193 8.31 3.73 5.67
N VAL A 194 9.49 4.27 5.96
CA VAL A 194 10.41 3.67 6.95
C VAL A 194 9.78 3.67 8.34
N ILE A 195 9.20 4.79 8.76
CA ILE A 195 8.54 4.90 10.07
C ILE A 195 7.31 3.98 10.12
N HIS A 196 6.50 3.97 9.07
CA HIS A 196 5.31 3.11 8.97
C HIS A 196 5.67 1.63 9.09
N LEU A 197 6.64 1.16 8.30
CA LEU A 197 7.09 -0.23 8.34
C LEU A 197 7.72 -0.59 9.69
N SER A 198 8.50 0.31 10.27
CA SER A 198 9.11 0.10 11.59
C SER A 198 8.05 -0.06 12.68
N ALA A 199 7.06 0.83 12.72
CA ALA A 199 5.98 0.78 13.71
C ALA A 199 5.06 -0.42 13.48
N LEU A 200 4.65 -0.68 12.23
CA LEU A 200 3.75 -1.76 11.88
C LEU A 200 4.33 -3.15 12.19
N ASN A 201 5.62 -3.37 11.94
CA ASN A 201 6.27 -4.64 12.20
C ASN A 201 6.64 -4.88 13.69
N GLN A 202 6.34 -3.91 14.56
CA GLN A 202 6.35 -4.09 16.02
C GLN A 202 4.97 -4.54 16.55
N ALA A 203 3.92 -4.46 15.72
CA ALA A 203 2.61 -5.00 16.06
C ALA A 203 2.61 -6.52 15.92
N PRO A 204 1.93 -7.26 16.83
CA PRO A 204 1.73 -8.68 16.63
C PRO A 204 0.88 -8.91 15.37
N ALA A 205 1.26 -9.90 14.57
CA ALA A 205 0.34 -10.53 13.63
C ALA A 205 -0.60 -11.46 14.43
N GLY A 206 -1.24 -10.90 15.44
CA GLY A 206 -1.89 -11.60 16.52
C GLY A 206 -3.13 -12.42 16.12
N PRO A 207 -3.91 -12.94 17.09
CA PRO A 207 -5.08 -13.80 16.85
C PRO A 207 -6.10 -13.20 15.88
N TYR A 208 -6.22 -11.88 15.86
CA TYR A 208 -7.08 -11.13 14.93
C TYR A 208 -6.65 -11.34 13.48
N PHE A 209 -5.36 -11.23 13.18
CA PHE A 209 -4.83 -11.43 11.85
C PHE A 209 -4.90 -12.89 11.40
N ALA A 210 -4.58 -13.83 12.29
CA ALA A 210 -4.70 -15.26 12.02
C ALA A 210 -6.15 -15.68 11.81
N GLN A 211 -7.08 -15.16 12.61
CA GLN A 211 -8.51 -15.41 12.48
C GLN A 211 -9.07 -14.85 11.18
N THR A 212 -8.65 -13.64 10.79
CA THR A 212 -9.01 -13.03 9.51
C THR A 212 -8.51 -13.85 8.34
N LEU A 213 -7.28 -14.36 8.42
CA LEU A 213 -6.70 -15.24 7.39
C LEU A 213 -7.50 -16.53 7.25
N GLN A 214 -7.86 -17.18 8.35
CA GLN A 214 -8.68 -18.39 8.34
C GLN A 214 -10.05 -18.18 7.70
N ILE A 215 -10.71 -17.06 7.99
CA ILE A 215 -12.01 -16.72 7.39
C ILE A 215 -11.87 -16.57 5.87
N TRP A 216 -10.80 -15.95 5.40
CA TRP A 216 -10.54 -15.79 3.99
C TRP A 216 -10.12 -17.09 3.30
N GLU A 217 -9.28 -17.89 3.90
CA GLU A 217 -8.86 -19.19 3.37
C GLU A 217 -10.04 -20.15 3.19
N GLN A 218 -11.08 -20.01 4.01
CA GLN A 218 -12.30 -20.80 3.94
C GLN A 218 -13.37 -20.20 3.01
N GLY A 219 -13.21 -18.95 2.55
CA GLY A 219 -14.19 -18.23 1.75
C GLY A 219 -14.13 -18.50 0.25
N ARG A 220 -15.15 -18.01 -0.48
CA ARG A 220 -15.28 -18.15 -1.95
C ARG A 220 -14.16 -17.47 -2.75
N PHE A 221 -13.36 -16.62 -2.14
CA PHE A 221 -12.34 -15.78 -2.77
C PHE A 221 -10.90 -16.31 -2.64
N ILE A 222 -10.67 -17.53 -2.22
CA ILE A 222 -9.36 -18.15 -1.97
C ILE A 222 -8.32 -17.89 -3.09
N LYS A 223 -8.72 -17.98 -4.37
CA LYS A 223 -7.80 -17.79 -5.51
C LYS A 223 -7.40 -16.33 -5.74
N PHE A 224 -8.28 -15.39 -5.42
CA PHE A 224 -8.02 -13.97 -5.54
C PHE A 224 -7.16 -13.45 -4.36
N TYR A 225 -7.26 -14.13 -3.26
CA TYR A 225 -6.65 -13.82 -1.99
C TYR A 225 -5.12 -13.89 -2.02
N GLY A 226 -4.54 -14.93 -2.56
CA GLY A 226 -3.08 -15.08 -2.62
C GLY A 226 -2.38 -13.89 -3.29
N LEU A 227 -2.92 -13.36 -4.39
CA LEU A 227 -2.36 -12.21 -5.10
C LEU A 227 -2.50 -10.92 -4.27
N VAL A 228 -3.66 -10.68 -3.68
CA VAL A 228 -3.93 -9.52 -2.83
C VAL A 228 -3.05 -9.53 -1.58
N GLN A 229 -2.83 -10.69 -1.00
CA GLN A 229 -1.94 -10.91 0.14
C GLN A 229 -0.49 -10.53 -0.20
N TRP A 230 0.04 -11.01 -1.31
CA TRP A 230 1.37 -10.66 -1.77
C TRP A 230 1.49 -9.16 -2.05
N LEU A 231 0.47 -8.56 -2.65
CA LEU A 231 0.43 -7.11 -2.84
C LEU A 231 0.42 -6.37 -1.50
N GLY A 232 -0.39 -6.78 -0.54
CA GLY A 232 -0.44 -6.18 0.80
C GLY A 232 0.91 -6.22 1.52
N TRP A 233 1.67 -7.29 1.32
CA TRP A 233 3.00 -7.43 1.93
C TRP A 233 4.09 -6.67 1.20
N LEU A 234 4.13 -6.74 -0.14
CA LEU A 234 5.25 -6.27 -0.95
C LEU A 234 5.10 -4.82 -1.43
N TRP A 235 3.88 -4.27 -1.43
CA TRP A 235 3.63 -2.93 -1.96
C TRP A 235 4.51 -1.85 -1.31
N PRO A 236 4.65 -1.74 0.02
CA PRO A 236 5.46 -0.70 0.63
C PRO A 236 6.95 -0.84 0.28
N TYR A 237 7.44 -2.07 0.17
CA TYR A 237 8.84 -2.32 -0.21
C TYR A 237 9.09 -1.95 -1.68
N ALA A 238 8.13 -2.23 -2.56
CA ALA A 238 8.19 -1.79 -3.95
C ALA A 238 8.14 -0.25 -4.06
N ALA A 239 7.31 0.41 -3.24
CA ALA A 239 7.25 1.86 -3.16
C ALA A 239 8.57 2.46 -2.65
N LEU A 240 9.18 1.84 -1.63
CA LEU A 240 10.48 2.22 -1.09
C LEU A 240 11.57 2.12 -2.16
N GLY A 241 11.68 0.98 -2.85
CA GLY A 241 12.63 0.79 -3.94
C GLY A 241 12.45 1.79 -5.08
N CYS A 242 11.21 2.09 -5.45
CA CYS A 242 10.89 3.08 -6.46
C CYS A 242 11.33 4.50 -6.05
N LEU A 243 11.12 4.90 -4.80
CA LEU A 243 11.54 6.21 -4.28
C LEU A 243 13.05 6.34 -4.21
N VAL A 244 13.75 5.31 -3.72
CA VAL A 244 15.22 5.28 -3.68
C VAL A 244 15.80 5.43 -5.09
N ALA A 245 15.31 4.64 -6.05
CA ALA A 245 15.77 4.74 -7.44
C ALA A 245 15.55 6.14 -8.04
N ARG A 246 14.42 6.80 -7.73
CA ARG A 246 14.14 8.16 -8.20
C ARG A 246 15.08 9.21 -7.59
N LEU A 247 15.32 9.11 -6.28
CA LEU A 247 16.21 10.05 -5.58
C LEU A 247 17.66 9.90 -6.06
N SER A 248 18.12 8.67 -6.30
CA SER A 248 19.45 8.37 -6.83
C SER A 248 19.64 8.92 -8.25
N ALA A 249 18.64 8.77 -9.12
CA ALA A 249 18.70 9.29 -10.50
C ALA A 249 18.81 10.83 -10.55
N THR A 250 18.08 11.52 -9.66
CA THR A 250 18.16 13.00 -9.57
C THR A 250 19.51 13.48 -9.00
N GLY A 251 20.11 12.74 -8.08
CA GLY A 251 21.43 13.07 -7.53
C GLY A 251 22.56 12.96 -8.56
N ASN A 252 22.51 11.96 -9.43
CA ASN A 252 23.51 11.77 -10.48
C ASN A 252 23.44 12.85 -11.57
N ALA A 253 22.25 13.37 -11.89
CA ALA A 253 22.10 14.46 -12.87
C ALA A 253 22.74 15.77 -12.39
N GLU A 254 22.60 16.10 -11.09
CA GLU A 254 23.23 17.31 -10.51
C GLU A 254 24.76 17.18 -10.32
N GLY A 255 25.29 15.96 -10.27
CA GLY A 255 26.73 15.69 -10.13
C GLY A 255 27.54 15.79 -11.45
N VAL A 256 26.85 15.69 -12.59
CA VAL A 256 27.48 15.75 -13.94
C VAL A 256 27.59 17.20 -14.45
N GLU A 257 26.81 18.13 -13.88
CA GLU A 257 26.85 19.56 -14.26
C GLU A 257 27.82 20.41 -13.41
N LYS A 258 28.57 19.81 -12.50
CA LYS A 258 29.61 20.45 -11.70
C LYS A 258 31.00 19.96 -12.15
#